data_3f1718920742400fa6f6a2d27ae38a31
#
_entry.id   3f1718920742400fa6f6a2d27ae38a31
#
_cell.length_a   1.000
_cell.length_b   1.000
_cell.length_c   1.000
_cell.angle_alpha   90.00
_cell.angle_beta   90.00
_cell.angle_gamma   90.00
#
_symmetry.space_group_name_H-M   'P 1'
#
loop_
_entity.id
_entity.type
_entity.pdbx_description
1 polymer ?
#
loop_
_entity_poly.entity_id
_entity_poly.type
_entity_poly.pdbx_seq_one_letter_code
_entity_poly.pdbx_strand_id
1 'polypeptide(L)'
;SLHPAGHVLGSAQVRMEYDGAVWVASGDYKLQPDPTCAPFEPVRCDTFITESTFGLPIYRWQAPQEVYDDINQWWRRNAAEGRASVLFCYAFGKAQRILAGLDAGIGPIICHGAAQALTQVYRESGVALPATVMVSDVMDKAALKTAMVIAPPSAAGSPWMKRFGDYSDAFASGWMLLRGARRRRGVDRGFVLSDHADWPGLKQAITATQA
;
A
#
# COMPACT_ATOMS: atom_id res chain seq x y z
N SER A 1 -15.25 16.54 15.58
CA SER A 1 -14.59 16.85 14.29
C SER A 1 -13.85 15.65 13.76
N LEU A 2 -13.50 15.68 12.46
CA LEU A 2 -12.68 14.68 11.78
C LEU A 2 -11.33 15.30 11.40
N HIS A 3 -10.25 14.54 11.54
CA HIS A 3 -8.88 14.97 11.26
C HIS A 3 -8.15 13.89 10.44
N PRO A 4 -7.27 14.24 9.49
CA PRO A 4 -6.57 13.26 8.67
C PRO A 4 -5.82 12.20 9.49
N ALA A 5 -5.96 10.94 9.12
CA ALA A 5 -5.27 9.82 9.76
C ALA A 5 -4.01 9.34 8.99
N GLY A 6 -3.82 9.76 7.74
CA GLY A 6 -2.66 9.37 6.94
C GLY A 6 -2.64 7.92 6.49
N HIS A 7 -3.66 7.13 6.79
CA HIS A 7 -3.72 5.70 6.46
C HIS A 7 -3.96 5.46 4.97
N VAL A 8 -5.08 5.95 4.47
CA VAL A 8 -5.52 5.88 3.07
C VAL A 8 -6.28 7.16 2.70
N LEU A 9 -6.63 7.34 1.44
CA LEU A 9 -7.45 8.46 0.99
C LEU A 9 -8.77 8.52 1.75
N GLY A 10 -9.06 9.68 2.38
CA GLY A 10 -10.26 9.93 3.18
C GLY A 10 -10.27 9.34 4.58
N SER A 11 -9.21 8.64 5.00
CA SER A 11 -9.11 8.16 6.38
C SER A 11 -9.02 9.30 7.39
N ALA A 12 -9.77 9.19 8.48
CA ALA A 12 -9.87 10.24 9.48
C ALA A 12 -9.90 9.70 10.91
N GLN A 13 -9.28 10.47 11.81
CA GLN A 13 -9.42 10.35 13.26
C GLN A 13 -10.72 11.03 13.68
N VAL A 14 -11.38 10.52 14.71
CA VAL A 14 -12.58 11.10 15.30
C VAL A 14 -12.22 11.81 16.60
N ARG A 15 -12.31 13.15 16.62
CA ARG A 15 -12.18 13.95 17.82
C ARG A 15 -13.56 14.23 18.43
N MET A 16 -13.71 13.88 19.69
CA MET A 16 -14.91 14.08 20.51
C MET A 16 -14.56 15.00 21.67
N GLU A 17 -15.44 15.93 22.01
CA GLU A 17 -15.30 16.82 23.14
C GLU A 17 -16.60 16.87 23.92
N TYR A 18 -16.50 16.63 25.22
CA TYR A 18 -17.64 16.67 26.13
C TYR A 18 -17.18 17.10 27.51
N ASP A 19 -17.86 18.07 28.10
CA ASP A 19 -17.59 18.62 29.43
C ASP A 19 -16.11 18.99 29.66
N GLY A 20 -15.50 19.61 28.66
CA GLY A 20 -14.11 20.04 28.70
C GLY A 20 -13.07 18.93 28.48
N ALA A 21 -13.47 17.66 28.40
CA ALA A 21 -12.58 16.54 28.10
C ALA A 21 -12.56 16.22 26.59
N VAL A 22 -11.37 16.05 26.03
CA VAL A 22 -11.14 15.75 24.61
C VAL A 22 -10.65 14.32 24.45
N TRP A 23 -11.37 13.55 23.66
CA TRP A 23 -11.02 12.18 23.28
C TRP A 23 -10.76 12.11 21.79
N VAL A 24 -9.73 11.38 21.39
CA VAL A 24 -9.45 11.11 19.98
C VAL A 24 -9.34 9.61 19.75
N ALA A 25 -10.15 9.10 18.81
CA ALA A 25 -10.03 7.75 18.30
C ALA A 25 -9.35 7.81 16.92
N SER A 26 -8.15 7.24 16.82
CA SER A 26 -7.31 7.39 15.63
C SER A 26 -7.81 6.58 14.42
N GLY A 27 -8.48 5.44 14.65
CA GLY A 27 -8.55 4.41 13.64
C GLY A 27 -7.15 3.93 13.25
N ASP A 28 -7.00 3.37 12.06
CA ASP A 28 -5.69 3.05 11.50
C ASP A 28 -5.01 4.32 10.98
N TYR A 29 -3.71 4.46 11.21
CA TYR A 29 -2.96 5.63 10.78
C TYR A 29 -1.52 5.34 10.37
N LYS A 30 -0.92 6.29 9.65
CA LYS A 30 0.47 6.23 9.18
C LYS A 30 1.09 7.62 9.22
N LEU A 31 2.36 7.68 9.69
CA LEU A 31 3.12 8.93 9.74
C LEU A 31 4.08 9.07 8.54
N GLN A 32 4.43 7.97 7.87
CA GLN A 32 5.28 8.04 6.69
C GLN A 32 4.62 8.86 5.57
N PRO A 33 5.40 9.65 4.82
CA PRO A 33 4.90 10.38 3.66
C PRO A 33 4.23 9.46 2.64
N ASP A 34 3.10 9.90 2.13
CA ASP A 34 2.33 9.20 1.12
C ASP A 34 1.65 10.23 0.21
N PRO A 35 1.99 10.29 -1.09
CA PRO A 35 1.41 11.27 -2.00
C PRO A 35 -0.07 10.99 -2.34
N THR A 36 -0.62 9.87 -1.88
CA THR A 36 -1.97 9.43 -2.23
C THR A 36 -3.03 9.75 -1.18
N CYS A 37 -2.64 10.33 -0.04
CA CYS A 37 -3.57 10.73 1.01
C CYS A 37 -3.02 11.91 1.81
N ALA A 38 -3.90 12.60 2.54
CA ALA A 38 -3.49 13.65 3.48
C ALA A 38 -2.62 13.04 4.61
N PRO A 39 -1.55 13.73 5.05
CA PRO A 39 -0.71 13.24 6.15
C PRO A 39 -1.47 13.17 7.48
N PHE A 40 -0.97 12.34 8.40
CA PHE A 40 -1.49 12.27 9.76
C PHE A 40 -1.40 13.65 10.43
N GLU A 41 -2.52 14.10 11.01
CA GLU A 41 -2.61 15.34 11.78
C GLU A 41 -2.62 15.01 13.28
N PRO A 42 -1.59 15.36 14.06
CA PRO A 42 -1.63 15.15 15.51
C PRO A 42 -2.67 16.08 16.15
N VAL A 43 -3.59 15.49 16.90
CA VAL A 43 -4.65 16.23 17.59
C VAL A 43 -4.41 16.13 19.10
N ARG A 44 -4.24 17.27 19.75
CA ARG A 44 -4.09 17.32 21.21
C ARG A 44 -5.36 16.85 21.90
N CYS A 45 -5.23 15.97 22.91
CA CYS A 45 -6.37 15.40 23.64
C CYS A 45 -5.98 14.95 25.05
N ASP A 46 -7.00 14.67 25.88
CA ASP A 46 -6.81 14.10 27.22
C ASP A 46 -6.77 12.56 27.16
N THR A 47 -7.37 11.97 26.12
CA THR A 47 -7.36 10.52 25.90
C THR A 47 -7.19 10.22 24.43
N PHE A 48 -6.16 9.43 24.09
CA PHE A 48 -5.89 8.96 22.73
C PHE A 48 -6.12 7.45 22.62
N ILE A 49 -7.15 7.04 21.87
CA ILE A 49 -7.44 5.65 21.54
C ILE A 49 -6.72 5.33 20.23
N THR A 50 -5.64 4.58 20.31
CA THR A 50 -4.73 4.33 19.19
C THR A 50 -4.76 2.88 18.72
N GLU A 51 -4.50 2.66 17.41
CA GLU A 51 -4.12 1.35 16.91
C GLU A 51 -2.78 0.88 17.48
N SER A 52 -2.49 -0.43 17.35
CA SER A 52 -1.18 -0.99 17.67
C SER A 52 -0.83 -2.19 16.77
N THR A 53 -1.23 -2.14 15.51
CA THR A 53 -1.04 -3.24 14.53
C THR A 53 0.41 -3.69 14.45
N PHE A 54 1.34 -2.74 14.47
CA PHE A 54 2.78 -2.98 14.49
C PHE A 54 3.44 -2.42 15.76
N GLY A 55 2.78 -2.65 16.90
CA GLY A 55 3.15 -2.16 18.23
C GLY A 55 4.32 -2.89 18.91
N LEU A 56 5.26 -3.42 18.17
CA LEU A 56 6.47 -4.06 18.70
C LEU A 56 7.73 -3.36 18.17
N PRO A 57 8.81 -3.26 18.98
CA PRO A 57 10.06 -2.57 18.61
C PRO A 57 10.75 -3.09 17.34
N ILE A 58 10.45 -4.33 16.92
CA ILE A 58 10.98 -4.94 15.70
C ILE A 58 10.44 -4.27 14.43
N TYR A 59 9.23 -3.69 14.48
CA TYR A 59 8.63 -3.05 13.32
C TYR A 59 9.19 -1.64 13.16
N ARG A 60 10.05 -1.48 12.17
CA ARG A 60 10.63 -0.22 11.73
C ARG A 60 10.61 -0.20 10.22
N TRP A 61 9.93 0.77 9.63
CA TRP A 61 9.82 0.86 8.18
C TRP A 61 11.02 1.55 7.56
N GLN A 62 11.48 1.00 6.44
CA GLN A 62 12.40 1.68 5.54
C GLN A 62 11.73 2.92 4.94
N ALA A 63 12.52 3.83 4.37
CA ALA A 63 11.98 4.93 3.61
C ALA A 63 11.12 4.39 2.44
N PRO A 64 9.93 4.95 2.17
CA PRO A 64 9.06 4.46 1.10
C PRO A 64 9.76 4.41 -0.26
N GLN A 65 10.64 5.38 -0.55
CA GLN A 65 11.38 5.42 -1.80
C GLN A 65 12.29 4.20 -2.00
N GLU A 66 12.97 3.74 -0.95
CA GLU A 66 13.81 2.53 -1.03
C GLU A 66 12.99 1.29 -1.43
N VAL A 67 11.75 1.20 -0.92
CA VAL A 67 10.85 0.10 -1.26
C VAL A 67 10.36 0.21 -2.70
N TYR A 68 10.05 1.43 -3.16
CA TYR A 68 9.65 1.66 -4.56
C TYR A 68 10.79 1.35 -5.53
N ASP A 69 12.02 1.74 -5.21
CA ASP A 69 13.21 1.45 -6.00
C ASP A 69 13.44 -0.06 -6.12
N ASP A 70 13.26 -0.79 -5.01
CA ASP A 70 13.34 -2.25 -4.95
C ASP A 70 12.25 -2.93 -5.81
N ILE A 71 11.01 -2.43 -5.78
CA ILE A 71 9.91 -2.91 -6.62
C ILE A 71 10.22 -2.67 -8.09
N ASN A 72 10.63 -1.46 -8.46
CA ASN A 72 10.96 -1.09 -9.83
C ASN A 72 12.16 -1.90 -10.36
N GLN A 73 13.18 -2.14 -9.54
CA GLN A 73 14.32 -2.98 -9.91
C GLN A 73 13.92 -4.44 -10.15
N TRP A 74 13.04 -4.99 -9.29
CA TRP A 74 12.50 -6.33 -9.47
C TRP A 74 11.67 -6.43 -10.75
N TRP A 75 10.84 -5.44 -11.05
CA TRP A 75 10.06 -5.36 -12.28
C TRP A 75 10.95 -5.29 -13.52
N ARG A 76 11.97 -4.41 -13.54
CA ARG A 76 12.91 -4.32 -14.67
C ARG A 76 13.60 -5.65 -14.96
N ARG A 77 14.02 -6.39 -13.94
CA ARG A 77 14.64 -7.72 -14.14
C ARG A 77 13.67 -8.69 -14.78
N ASN A 78 12.46 -8.82 -14.26
CA ASN A 78 11.46 -9.73 -14.80
C ASN A 78 11.07 -9.34 -16.24
N ALA A 79 10.89 -8.07 -16.52
CA ALA A 79 10.60 -7.58 -17.87
C ALA A 79 11.71 -7.91 -18.86
N ALA A 80 12.97 -7.79 -18.46
CA ALA A 80 14.13 -8.19 -19.29
C ALA A 80 14.17 -9.70 -19.54
N GLU A 81 13.66 -10.52 -18.62
CA GLU A 81 13.52 -11.97 -18.75
C GLU A 81 12.25 -12.39 -19.51
N GLY A 82 11.41 -11.45 -19.92
CA GLY A 82 10.13 -11.73 -20.58
C GLY A 82 9.08 -12.35 -19.67
N ARG A 83 9.10 -12.02 -18.37
CA ARG A 83 8.17 -12.49 -17.33
C ARG A 83 7.39 -11.35 -16.74
N ALA A 84 6.07 -11.55 -16.55
CA ALA A 84 5.25 -10.59 -15.80
C ALA A 84 5.69 -10.51 -14.33
N SER A 85 5.51 -9.33 -13.72
CA SER A 85 5.70 -9.10 -12.29
C SER A 85 4.33 -8.97 -11.64
N VAL A 86 3.93 -9.90 -10.79
CA VAL A 86 2.63 -9.86 -10.11
C VAL A 86 2.81 -9.46 -8.65
N LEU A 87 2.34 -8.28 -8.30
CA LEU A 87 2.44 -7.74 -6.95
C LEU A 87 1.09 -7.81 -6.25
N PHE A 88 0.97 -8.72 -5.29
CA PHE A 88 -0.21 -8.83 -4.45
C PHE A 88 -0.17 -7.79 -3.33
N CYS A 89 -1.26 -7.05 -3.18
CA CYS A 89 -1.45 -6.06 -2.12
C CYS A 89 -2.94 -5.80 -1.89
N TYR A 90 -3.29 -5.11 -0.80
CA TYR A 90 -4.67 -4.68 -0.60
C TYR A 90 -5.09 -3.70 -1.70
N ALA A 91 -6.31 -3.90 -2.22
CA ALA A 91 -6.84 -3.14 -3.34
C ALA A 91 -7.10 -1.67 -3.01
N PHE A 92 -7.41 -1.36 -1.73
CA PHE A 92 -7.65 -0.01 -1.23
C PHE A 92 -6.42 0.50 -0.47
N GLY A 93 -5.96 1.69 -0.77
CA GLY A 93 -4.82 2.37 -0.16
C GLY A 93 -3.47 1.84 -0.68
N LYS A 94 -3.12 0.59 -0.33
CA LYS A 94 -1.83 -0.01 -0.68
C LYS A 94 -1.57 -0.05 -2.18
N ALA A 95 -2.55 -0.47 -2.97
CA ALA A 95 -2.42 -0.52 -4.42
C ALA A 95 -2.11 0.87 -5.00
N GLN A 96 -2.81 1.90 -4.57
CA GLN A 96 -2.62 3.27 -5.06
C GLN A 96 -1.29 3.85 -4.60
N ARG A 97 -0.89 3.58 -3.35
CA ARG A 97 0.42 3.97 -2.82
C ARG A 97 1.57 3.33 -3.60
N ILE A 98 1.46 2.05 -3.96
CA ILE A 98 2.42 1.37 -4.81
C ILE A 98 2.44 2.02 -6.20
N LEU A 99 1.27 2.19 -6.83
CA LEU A 99 1.15 2.81 -8.15
C LEU A 99 1.86 4.17 -8.22
N ALA A 100 1.74 4.99 -7.18
CA ALA A 100 2.41 6.30 -7.12
C ALA A 100 3.95 6.21 -7.13
N GLY A 101 4.52 5.05 -6.73
CA GLY A 101 5.97 4.81 -6.73
C GLY A 101 6.49 4.00 -7.93
N LEU A 102 5.62 3.57 -8.86
CA LEU A 102 6.04 2.79 -10.03
C LEU A 102 6.59 3.67 -11.14
N ASP A 103 7.66 3.19 -11.77
CA ASP A 103 8.23 3.77 -13.00
C ASP A 103 7.48 3.20 -14.24
N ALA A 104 6.50 3.95 -14.73
CA ALA A 104 5.71 3.56 -15.90
C ALA A 104 6.53 3.45 -17.21
N GLY A 105 7.79 3.88 -17.23
CA GLY A 105 8.69 3.70 -18.37
C GLY A 105 9.21 2.26 -18.53
N ILE A 106 9.00 1.37 -17.53
CA ILE A 106 9.46 -0.02 -17.58
C ILE A 106 8.54 -0.88 -18.47
N GLY A 107 7.23 -0.69 -18.38
CA GLY A 107 6.25 -1.46 -19.12
C GLY A 107 4.81 -1.12 -18.74
N PRO A 108 3.82 -1.85 -19.26
CA PRO A 108 2.42 -1.61 -18.93
C PRO A 108 2.11 -1.98 -17.47
N ILE A 109 1.23 -1.18 -16.85
CA ILE A 109 0.72 -1.46 -15.50
C ILE A 109 -0.71 -1.98 -15.63
N ILE A 110 -0.91 -3.21 -15.19
CA ILE A 110 -2.20 -3.90 -15.25
C ILE A 110 -2.79 -3.96 -13.83
N CYS A 111 -4.02 -3.50 -13.67
CA CYS A 111 -4.73 -3.63 -12.41
C CYS A 111 -5.82 -4.69 -12.48
N HIS A 112 -5.94 -5.47 -11.40
CA HIS A 112 -7.13 -6.28 -11.17
C HIS A 112 -8.36 -5.37 -11.00
N GLY A 113 -9.54 -5.78 -11.45
CA GLY A 113 -10.75 -4.94 -11.44
C GLY A 113 -11.06 -4.31 -10.07
N ALA A 114 -10.83 -5.04 -8.97
CA ALA A 114 -11.02 -4.50 -7.63
C ALA A 114 -10.08 -3.33 -7.30
N ALA A 115 -8.83 -3.36 -7.77
CA ALA A 115 -7.88 -2.26 -7.60
C ALA A 115 -8.15 -1.13 -8.60
N GLN A 116 -8.55 -1.46 -9.84
CA GLN A 116 -8.81 -0.48 -10.89
C GLN A 116 -9.95 0.48 -10.52
N ALA A 117 -11.07 -0.05 -10.01
CA ALA A 117 -12.20 0.77 -9.59
C ALA A 117 -11.81 1.80 -8.51
N LEU A 118 -11.06 1.35 -7.50
CA LEU A 118 -10.56 2.23 -6.44
C LEU A 118 -9.52 3.23 -6.95
N THR A 119 -8.64 2.81 -7.86
CA THR A 119 -7.65 3.69 -8.48
C THR A 119 -8.31 4.83 -9.26
N GLN A 120 -9.45 4.56 -9.89
CA GLN A 120 -10.23 5.58 -10.56
C GLN A 120 -10.77 6.64 -9.57
N VAL A 121 -11.29 6.21 -8.41
CA VAL A 121 -11.73 7.13 -7.35
C VAL A 121 -10.59 8.02 -6.87
N TYR A 122 -9.37 7.46 -6.72
CA TYR A 122 -8.19 8.27 -6.34
C TYR A 122 -7.87 9.34 -7.38
N ARG A 123 -7.92 9.02 -8.69
CA ARG A 123 -7.70 9.99 -9.76
C ARG A 123 -8.77 11.08 -9.78
N GLU A 124 -10.03 10.72 -9.61
CA GLU A 124 -11.16 11.66 -9.50
C GLU A 124 -11.03 12.58 -8.29
N SER A 125 -10.35 12.12 -7.24
CA SER A 125 -10.02 12.92 -6.06
C SER A 125 -8.74 13.75 -6.22
N GLY A 126 -8.15 13.81 -7.43
CA GLY A 126 -6.98 14.62 -7.74
C GLY A 126 -5.63 13.97 -7.45
N VAL A 127 -5.58 12.67 -7.11
CA VAL A 127 -4.31 11.97 -6.88
C VAL A 127 -3.68 11.59 -8.22
N ALA A 128 -2.44 12.05 -8.45
CA ALA A 128 -1.67 11.74 -9.65
C ALA A 128 -1.16 10.29 -9.59
N LEU A 129 -1.67 9.43 -10.48
CA LEU A 129 -1.29 8.03 -10.60
C LEU A 129 -0.97 7.69 -12.06
N PRO A 130 0.00 6.81 -12.34
CA PRO A 130 0.32 6.37 -13.70
C PRO A 130 -0.89 5.72 -14.37
N ALA A 131 -0.90 5.71 -15.70
CA ALA A 131 -1.93 5.01 -16.46
C ALA A 131 -1.94 3.52 -16.12
N THR A 132 -3.14 2.97 -15.97
CA THR A 132 -3.37 1.55 -15.70
C THR A 132 -4.41 0.99 -16.65
N VAL A 133 -4.29 -0.28 -17.00
CA VAL A 133 -5.25 -0.98 -17.86
C VAL A 133 -5.77 -2.24 -17.18
N MET A 134 -6.94 -2.73 -17.57
CA MET A 134 -7.39 -4.06 -17.22
C MET A 134 -6.80 -5.09 -18.18
N VAL A 135 -6.59 -6.31 -17.70
CA VAL A 135 -6.04 -7.39 -18.55
C VAL A 135 -6.93 -7.70 -19.77
N SER A 136 -8.24 -7.44 -19.68
CA SER A 136 -9.19 -7.57 -20.79
C SER A 136 -8.90 -6.61 -21.96
N ASP A 137 -8.27 -5.49 -21.66
CA ASP A 137 -8.04 -4.39 -22.61
C ASP A 137 -6.66 -4.51 -23.28
N VAL A 138 -5.85 -5.48 -22.85
CA VAL A 138 -4.52 -5.72 -23.42
C VAL A 138 -4.64 -6.60 -24.67
N MET A 139 -4.50 -5.99 -25.85
CA MET A 139 -4.59 -6.66 -27.13
C MET A 139 -3.33 -7.46 -27.48
N ASP A 140 -2.17 -6.99 -27.05
CA ASP A 140 -0.89 -7.64 -27.31
C ASP A 140 -0.46 -8.53 -26.13
N LYS A 141 -0.44 -9.84 -26.36
CA LYS A 141 0.04 -10.82 -25.37
C LYS A 141 1.52 -10.67 -25.01
N ALA A 142 2.34 -10.10 -25.89
CA ALA A 142 3.74 -9.83 -25.59
C ALA A 142 3.89 -8.76 -24.51
N ALA A 143 3.00 -7.77 -24.49
CA ALA A 143 2.96 -6.74 -23.46
C ALA A 143 2.70 -7.31 -22.06
N LEU A 144 1.98 -8.44 -21.95
CA LEU A 144 1.74 -9.10 -20.66
C LEU A 144 3.04 -9.60 -20.01
N LYS A 145 4.04 -9.98 -20.84
CA LYS A 145 5.31 -10.52 -20.36
C LYS A 145 6.23 -9.49 -19.72
N THR A 146 5.99 -8.21 -19.95
CA THR A 146 6.77 -7.12 -19.36
C THR A 146 5.97 -6.32 -18.34
N ALA A 147 4.74 -6.74 -18.06
CA ALA A 147 3.80 -5.99 -17.25
C ALA A 147 4.12 -6.05 -15.74
N MET A 148 3.83 -4.95 -15.05
CA MET A 148 3.53 -4.95 -13.62
C MET A 148 2.05 -5.20 -13.43
N VAL A 149 1.70 -6.20 -12.63
CA VAL A 149 0.31 -6.58 -12.34
C VAL A 149 0.01 -6.30 -10.87
N ILE A 150 -0.93 -5.43 -10.59
CA ILE A 150 -1.40 -5.11 -9.22
C ILE A 150 -2.70 -5.85 -8.96
N ALA A 151 -2.70 -6.72 -7.97
CA ALA A 151 -3.85 -7.57 -7.66
C ALA A 151 -4.07 -7.77 -6.15
N PRO A 152 -5.31 -7.98 -5.71
CA PRO A 152 -5.58 -8.31 -4.32
C PRO A 152 -5.10 -9.74 -4.00
N PRO A 153 -4.82 -10.06 -2.72
CA PRO A 153 -4.37 -11.40 -2.31
C PRO A 153 -5.32 -12.52 -2.72
N SER A 154 -6.61 -12.23 -2.84
CA SER A 154 -7.64 -13.19 -3.28
C SER A 154 -7.52 -13.60 -4.75
N ALA A 155 -6.76 -12.87 -5.56
CA ALA A 155 -6.49 -13.24 -6.95
C ALA A 155 -5.44 -14.36 -7.06
N ALA A 156 -4.63 -14.59 -6.02
CA ALA A 156 -3.61 -15.64 -6.03
C ALA A 156 -4.23 -17.03 -6.26
N GLY A 157 -3.65 -17.79 -7.18
CA GLY A 157 -4.14 -19.12 -7.53
C GLY A 157 -5.47 -19.17 -8.30
N SER A 158 -6.09 -18.03 -8.60
CA SER A 158 -7.35 -17.95 -9.34
C SER A 158 -7.15 -18.20 -10.86
N PRO A 159 -8.23 -18.52 -11.59
CA PRO A 159 -8.18 -18.62 -13.06
C PRO A 159 -7.73 -17.32 -13.74
N TRP A 160 -7.93 -16.17 -13.10
CA TRP A 160 -7.49 -14.87 -13.60
C TRP A 160 -5.97 -14.82 -13.80
N MET A 161 -5.20 -15.47 -12.92
CA MET A 161 -3.73 -15.53 -12.98
C MET A 161 -3.19 -16.29 -14.18
N LYS A 162 -3.94 -17.24 -14.72
CA LYS A 162 -3.52 -18.04 -15.88
C LYS A 162 -3.24 -17.21 -17.15
N ARG A 163 -3.75 -15.98 -17.18
CA ARG A 163 -3.58 -15.04 -18.32
C ARG A 163 -2.14 -14.56 -18.47
N PHE A 164 -1.36 -14.57 -17.39
CA PHE A 164 0.00 -14.03 -17.36
C PHE A 164 1.09 -15.09 -17.72
N GLY A 165 0.71 -16.37 -17.83
CA GLY A 165 1.64 -17.45 -18.16
C GLY A 165 2.72 -17.61 -17.10
N ASP A 166 4.00 -17.50 -17.52
CA ASP A 166 5.13 -17.45 -16.57
C ASP A 166 5.23 -16.05 -15.96
N TYR A 167 5.24 -15.98 -14.64
CA TYR A 167 5.35 -14.71 -13.90
C TYR A 167 6.20 -14.92 -12.64
N SER A 168 6.81 -13.86 -12.16
CA SER A 168 7.32 -13.79 -10.79
C SER A 168 6.29 -13.08 -9.92
N ASP A 169 6.07 -13.58 -8.71
CA ASP A 169 5.12 -12.98 -7.81
C ASP A 169 5.75 -12.39 -6.55
N ALA A 170 5.06 -11.41 -5.97
CA ALA A 170 5.47 -10.77 -4.75
C ALA A 170 4.26 -10.37 -3.90
N PHE A 171 4.51 -10.13 -2.61
CA PHE A 171 3.51 -9.60 -1.69
C PHE A 171 4.03 -8.34 -0.99
N ALA A 172 3.23 -7.26 -1.01
CA ALA A 172 3.54 -6.01 -0.32
C ALA A 172 2.72 -5.87 0.96
N SER A 173 3.39 -5.89 2.11
CA SER A 173 2.76 -5.73 3.43
C SER A 173 3.81 -5.49 4.51
N GLY A 174 3.47 -4.80 5.60
CA GLY A 174 4.32 -4.68 6.78
C GLY A 174 4.70 -6.03 7.39
N TRP A 175 3.83 -7.03 7.26
CA TRP A 175 4.09 -8.41 7.73
C TRP A 175 5.24 -9.10 6.99
N MET A 176 5.67 -8.60 5.83
CA MET A 176 6.80 -9.17 5.07
C MET A 176 8.16 -8.96 5.75
N LEU A 177 8.21 -8.15 6.81
CA LEU A 177 9.39 -8.04 7.65
C LEU A 177 9.75 -9.37 8.33
N LEU A 178 8.74 -10.16 8.70
CA LEU A 178 8.95 -11.42 9.42
C LEU A 178 9.12 -12.60 8.45
N ARG A 179 10.24 -13.34 8.58
CA ARG A 179 10.54 -14.51 7.72
C ARG A 179 9.41 -15.56 7.72
N GLY A 180 8.79 -15.81 8.88
CA GLY A 180 7.67 -16.76 8.99
C GLY A 180 6.44 -16.34 8.21
N ALA A 181 6.09 -15.06 8.20
CA ALA A 181 4.98 -14.51 7.42
C ALA A 181 5.25 -14.62 5.92
N ARG A 182 6.49 -14.30 5.50
CA ARG A 182 6.94 -14.42 4.11
C ARG A 182 6.84 -15.86 3.59
N ARG A 183 7.31 -16.85 4.37
CA ARG A 183 7.22 -18.28 4.00
C ARG A 183 5.77 -18.76 3.85
N ARG A 184 4.88 -18.33 4.73
CA ARG A 184 3.45 -18.72 4.67
C ARG A 184 2.72 -18.18 3.43
N ARG A 185 3.21 -17.11 2.82
CA ARG A 185 2.59 -16.53 1.61
C ARG A 185 2.92 -17.31 0.34
N GLY A 186 4.04 -18.06 0.33
CA GLY A 186 4.44 -18.87 -0.82
C GLY A 186 4.71 -18.06 -2.09
N VAL A 187 5.15 -16.80 -1.95
CA VAL A 187 5.52 -15.91 -3.05
C VAL A 187 7.03 -15.84 -3.21
N ASP A 188 7.51 -15.53 -4.41
CA ASP A 188 8.94 -15.41 -4.71
C ASP A 188 9.61 -14.29 -3.91
N ARG A 189 8.88 -13.17 -3.68
CA ARG A 189 9.42 -12.01 -2.99
C ARG A 189 8.41 -11.35 -2.05
N GLY A 190 8.91 -10.74 -0.97
CA GLY A 190 8.13 -9.90 -0.05
C GLY A 190 8.70 -8.49 0.00
N PHE A 191 7.86 -7.48 -0.16
CA PHE A 191 8.19 -6.08 0.04
C PHE A 191 7.59 -5.57 1.34
N VAL A 192 8.41 -4.93 2.17
CA VAL A 192 7.95 -4.38 3.45
C VAL A 192 7.39 -2.99 3.22
N LEU A 193 6.09 -2.90 2.96
CA LEU A 193 5.37 -1.64 2.79
C LEU A 193 4.07 -1.68 3.59
N SER A 194 3.91 -0.78 4.55
CA SER A 194 2.75 -0.74 5.44
C SER A 194 1.99 0.57 5.34
N ASP A 195 0.65 0.52 5.40
CA ASP A 195 -0.21 1.69 5.53
C ASP A 195 -0.49 2.05 7.00
N HIS A 196 0.14 1.33 7.93
CA HIS A 196 0.06 1.58 9.37
C HIS A 196 1.38 2.13 9.89
N ALA A 197 1.30 2.85 11.00
CA ALA A 197 2.47 3.30 11.74
C ALA A 197 3.32 2.11 12.21
N ASP A 198 4.63 2.29 12.19
CA ASP A 198 5.58 1.41 12.85
C ASP A 198 5.77 1.79 14.33
N TRP A 199 6.58 1.05 15.05
CA TRP A 199 6.84 1.32 16.46
C TRP A 199 7.30 2.75 16.76
N PRO A 200 8.28 3.34 16.04
CA PRO A 200 8.63 4.76 16.19
C PRO A 200 7.46 5.69 15.89
N GLY A 201 6.70 5.43 14.83
CA GLY A 201 5.55 6.24 14.43
C GLY A 201 4.43 6.22 15.47
N LEU A 202 4.09 5.04 16.03
CA LEU A 202 3.14 4.92 17.13
C LEU A 202 3.55 5.78 18.34
N LYS A 203 4.81 5.69 18.77
CA LYS A 203 5.33 6.51 19.86
C LYS A 203 5.28 8.00 19.55
N GLN A 204 5.65 8.39 18.33
CA GLN A 204 5.61 9.78 17.89
C GLN A 204 4.16 10.33 17.93
N ALA A 205 3.19 9.56 17.42
CA ALA A 205 1.79 9.96 17.45
C ALA A 205 1.30 10.16 18.90
N ILE A 206 1.52 9.18 19.77
CA ILE A 206 1.13 9.28 21.19
C ILE A 206 1.76 10.49 21.86
N THR A 207 3.06 10.73 21.66
CA THR A 207 3.74 11.90 22.26
C THR A 207 3.17 13.22 21.72
N ALA A 208 2.84 13.28 20.43
CA ALA A 208 2.34 14.50 19.79
C ALA A 208 0.93 14.87 20.22
N THR A 209 0.09 13.90 20.61
CA THR A 209 -1.26 14.16 21.14
C THR A 209 -1.27 14.73 22.55
N GLN A 210 -0.19 14.56 23.30
CA GLN A 210 -0.05 14.97 24.71
C GLN A 210 -1.12 14.37 25.66
N ALA A 211 -1.66 13.19 25.31
CA ALA A 211 -2.62 12.45 26.10
C ALA A 211 -1.96 11.76 27.32
#